data_ba4fa7387f150eb21480d27c27662787
#
_entry.id   ba4fa7387f150eb21480d27c27662787
#
_cell.length_a   1.000
_cell.length_b   1.000
_cell.length_c   1.000
_cell.angle_alpha   90.00
_cell.angle_beta   90.00
_cell.angle_gamma   90.00
#
_symmetry.space_group_name_H-M   'P 1'
#
loop_
_entity.id
_entity.type
_entity.pdbx_description
1 polymer ?
#
loop_
_entity_poly.entity_id
_entity_poly.type
_entity_poly.pdbx_seq_one_letter_code
_entity_poly.pdbx_strand_id
1 'polypeptide(L)'
;MYYKSSAAKVLVISLILILLISISIAHSFAQTGQIQKIIVKRTIYVYQGFLIVNDSISLPNNLTSLYYYYTPFEFDSIYDIKISPPLTPVIGGQYFNGLQGYKLVLNGQSYVNILTVYNYTIFTRTQVGYAVNMSAYPIINYPIYNGSAIVIFKFGVSTYFASSPNGTKEKLSSSGEATISYDIKNITSFNRTPLYFNFTANNPIQFPLITDLTREVQVINQNEAQITDHVTIEYVGFGESISQWVPPLLPGSKVVQVYDSIGNLTYQNGAISLRYPLESSVLGGTVASLTIVSKINLSVLSNGTTYLIYYNFLANNSYLIETFTLKIDNNYISNIKLQPTPDYFNSSQYIYTLKKVFPGEKFLVIVSGSLQTFIPTLNIFNQILFVLTIVSFISFFYIRYYYKAPRIEERIKVPTLKKYIELIESLVISNEEMMRLDEQLRKGTIKKRDYNIRFENLNKERVSSERELKKLSAQITKENPSLTKLLSELESTYQKLIKDSNSLKDLIDSYEQKRIKIDQYRRMYNLYMRGIQTAKSKIDSILSELRTKIE
;
A
#
# COMPACT_ATOMS: atom_id res chain seq x y z
N MET A 1 42.77 66.02 -56.05
CA MET A 1 42.38 64.68 -56.49
C MET A 1 42.48 63.60 -55.40
N TYR A 2 42.53 63.93 -54.15
CA TYR A 2 42.71 62.95 -53.01
C TYR A 2 41.46 62.64 -52.21
N TYR A 3 40.35 63.34 -52.39
CA TYR A 3 39.12 63.14 -51.58
C TYR A 3 38.17 62.01 -52.07
N LYS A 4 38.30 61.58 -53.38
CA LYS A 4 37.44 60.50 -53.91
C LYS A 4 37.83 59.09 -53.42
N SER A 5 39.10 58.88 -53.04
CA SER A 5 39.60 57.56 -52.58
C SER A 5 39.13 57.18 -51.15
N SER A 6 38.89 58.15 -50.31
CA SER A 6 38.49 57.92 -48.90
C SER A 6 37.02 57.49 -48.78
N ALA A 7 36.13 58.10 -49.55
CA ALA A 7 34.70 57.75 -49.52
C ALA A 7 34.44 56.32 -50.07
N ALA A 8 35.18 55.90 -51.10
CA ALA A 8 35.08 54.56 -51.65
C ALA A 8 35.55 53.47 -50.65
N LYS A 9 36.62 53.75 -49.89
CA LYS A 9 37.12 52.86 -48.82
C LYS A 9 36.14 52.74 -47.65
N VAL A 10 35.53 53.83 -47.22
CA VAL A 10 34.51 53.83 -46.18
C VAL A 10 33.28 53.04 -46.63
N LEU A 11 32.87 53.20 -47.89
CA LEU A 11 31.70 52.47 -48.42
C LEU A 11 31.96 50.95 -48.53
N VAL A 12 33.15 50.53 -48.91
CA VAL A 12 33.55 49.14 -48.98
C VAL A 12 33.62 48.52 -47.56
N ILE A 13 34.18 49.25 -46.59
CA ILE A 13 34.27 48.80 -45.20
C ILE A 13 32.87 48.65 -44.61
N SER A 14 31.96 49.64 -44.83
CA SER A 14 30.58 49.54 -44.33
C SER A 14 29.80 48.38 -45.02
N LEU A 15 30.03 48.12 -46.32
CA LEU A 15 29.40 47.00 -47.01
C LEU A 15 29.88 45.66 -46.45
N ILE A 16 31.21 45.52 -46.19
CA ILE A 16 31.78 44.35 -45.56
C ILE A 16 31.22 44.15 -44.13
N LEU A 17 31.08 45.24 -43.35
CA LEU A 17 30.54 45.18 -42.02
C LEU A 17 29.04 44.73 -42.01
N ILE A 18 28.25 45.27 -42.94
CA ILE A 18 26.85 44.88 -43.13
C ILE A 18 26.76 43.39 -43.57
N LEU A 19 27.68 42.96 -44.45
CA LEU A 19 27.72 41.54 -44.88
C LEU A 19 28.12 40.61 -43.73
N LEU A 20 29.08 41.01 -42.87
CA LEU A 20 29.48 40.24 -41.69
C LEU A 20 28.37 40.20 -40.65
N ILE A 21 27.64 41.31 -40.45
CA ILE A 21 26.47 41.35 -39.54
C ILE A 21 25.35 40.47 -40.08
N SER A 22 25.06 40.52 -41.42
CA SER A 22 24.04 39.68 -42.02
C SER A 22 24.39 38.18 -41.97
N ILE A 23 25.69 37.83 -42.16
CA ILE A 23 26.16 36.43 -41.99
C ILE A 23 26.06 36.01 -40.52
N SER A 24 26.40 36.84 -39.58
CA SER A 24 26.25 36.56 -38.14
C SER A 24 24.79 36.39 -37.75
N ILE A 25 23.90 37.23 -38.27
CA ILE A 25 22.45 37.11 -38.04
C ILE A 25 21.92 35.83 -38.72
N ALA A 26 22.35 35.53 -39.96
CA ALA A 26 21.97 34.29 -40.67
C ALA A 26 22.49 33.06 -39.93
N HIS A 27 23.71 33.07 -39.37
CA HIS A 27 24.21 31.99 -38.51
C HIS A 27 23.41 31.86 -37.19
N SER A 28 23.03 32.97 -36.58
CA SER A 28 22.17 32.96 -35.40
C SER A 28 20.78 32.35 -35.69
N PHE A 29 20.20 32.71 -36.85
CA PHE A 29 18.93 32.13 -37.30
C PHE A 29 19.09 30.68 -37.79
N ALA A 30 20.23 30.29 -38.36
CA ALA A 30 20.49 28.91 -38.74
C ALA A 30 20.72 27.98 -37.56
N GLN A 31 21.24 28.49 -36.42
CA GLN A 31 21.32 27.74 -35.17
C GLN A 31 19.98 27.56 -34.44
N THR A 32 18.97 28.40 -34.74
CA THR A 32 17.64 28.26 -34.16
C THR A 32 16.75 27.20 -34.83
N GLY A 33 17.25 26.55 -35.90
CA GLY A 33 16.46 25.63 -36.74
C GLY A 33 16.67 24.13 -36.51
N GLN A 34 17.45 23.69 -35.53
CA GLN A 34 17.38 22.30 -35.14
C GLN A 34 16.06 22.04 -34.43
N ILE A 35 15.06 21.54 -35.16
CA ILE A 35 13.82 21.05 -34.59
C ILE A 35 14.19 20.07 -33.47
N GLN A 36 13.97 20.49 -32.23
CA GLN A 36 14.23 19.68 -31.05
C GLN A 36 13.29 18.49 -31.11
N LYS A 37 13.82 17.34 -31.52
CA LYS A 37 13.04 16.12 -31.75
C LYS A 37 12.86 15.38 -30.41
N ILE A 38 11.70 15.54 -29.78
CA ILE A 38 11.32 14.71 -28.63
C ILE A 38 10.77 13.39 -29.18
N ILE A 39 11.31 12.29 -28.65
CA ILE A 39 10.85 10.93 -28.95
C ILE A 39 10.26 10.34 -27.66
N VAL A 40 9.10 9.70 -27.78
CA VAL A 40 8.38 9.13 -26.64
C VAL A 40 8.12 7.65 -26.86
N LYS A 41 8.39 6.85 -25.82
CA LYS A 41 7.90 5.48 -25.72
C LYS A 41 6.96 5.40 -24.53
N ARG A 42 5.66 5.18 -24.78
CA ARG A 42 4.64 5.04 -23.75
C ARG A 42 4.26 3.57 -23.58
N THR A 43 4.31 3.07 -22.36
CA THR A 43 3.80 1.73 -22.03
C THR A 43 2.76 1.86 -20.92
N ILE A 44 1.56 1.36 -21.20
CA ILE A 44 0.44 1.39 -20.27
C ILE A 44 0.16 -0.05 -19.85
N TYR A 45 0.35 -0.35 -18.58
CA TYR A 45 0.02 -1.64 -18.00
C TYR A 45 -1.32 -1.54 -17.28
N VAL A 46 -2.28 -2.36 -17.71
CA VAL A 46 -3.60 -2.46 -17.08
C VAL A 46 -3.59 -3.65 -16.15
N TYR A 47 -3.73 -3.38 -14.86
CA TYR A 47 -3.85 -4.38 -13.80
C TYR A 47 -5.28 -4.44 -13.28
N GLN A 48 -5.59 -5.43 -12.48
CA GLN A 48 -6.86 -5.46 -11.76
C GLN A 48 -6.87 -4.37 -10.69
N GLY A 49 -7.71 -3.35 -10.91
CA GLY A 49 -7.92 -2.27 -9.95
C GLY A 49 -6.96 -1.09 -9.99
N PHE A 50 -5.96 -1.08 -10.88
CA PHE A 50 -5.06 0.05 -11.06
C PHE A 50 -4.36 0.01 -12.43
N LEU A 51 -3.70 1.10 -12.77
CA LEU A 51 -3.04 1.27 -14.06
C LEU A 51 -1.66 1.90 -13.87
N ILE A 52 -0.67 1.41 -14.60
CA ILE A 52 0.68 1.97 -14.59
C ILE A 52 1.02 2.49 -15.97
N VAL A 53 1.36 3.76 -16.07
CA VAL A 53 1.86 4.40 -17.29
C VAL A 53 3.35 4.68 -17.13
N ASN A 54 4.15 4.18 -18.04
CA ASN A 54 5.57 4.45 -18.12
C ASN A 54 5.89 5.21 -19.40
N ASP A 55 6.23 6.48 -19.26
CA ASP A 55 6.66 7.35 -20.35
C ASP A 55 8.17 7.53 -20.35
N SER A 56 8.84 6.93 -21.32
CA SER A 56 10.25 7.17 -21.59
C SER A 56 10.37 8.28 -22.65
N ILE A 57 10.89 9.42 -22.25
CA ILE A 57 10.98 10.62 -23.07
C ILE A 57 12.45 10.91 -23.35
N SER A 58 12.85 10.80 -24.61
CA SER A 58 14.18 11.23 -25.07
C SER A 58 14.15 12.71 -25.38
N LEU A 59 15.09 13.44 -24.82
CA LEU A 59 15.15 14.89 -24.81
C LEU A 59 16.39 15.39 -25.53
N PRO A 60 16.32 16.53 -26.25
CA PRO A 60 17.50 17.23 -26.71
C PRO A 60 18.34 17.75 -25.54
N ASN A 61 19.65 17.71 -25.66
CA ASN A 61 20.59 18.06 -24.58
C ASN A 61 20.54 19.52 -24.10
N ASN A 62 19.87 20.40 -24.83
CA ASN A 62 19.77 21.82 -24.52
C ASN A 62 18.47 22.19 -23.80
N LEU A 63 17.61 21.25 -23.50
CA LEU A 63 16.40 21.51 -22.71
C LEU A 63 16.74 21.68 -21.23
N THR A 64 16.27 22.76 -20.66
CA THR A 64 16.45 23.07 -19.22
C THR A 64 15.29 22.60 -18.36
N SER A 65 14.09 22.53 -18.96
CA SER A 65 12.90 22.09 -18.23
C SER A 65 11.89 21.42 -19.15
N LEU A 66 11.11 20.49 -18.61
CA LEU A 66 9.98 19.83 -19.22
C LEU A 66 8.76 20.03 -18.32
N TYR A 67 7.65 20.49 -18.90
CA TYR A 67 6.37 20.50 -18.20
C TYR A 67 5.59 19.27 -18.62
N TYR A 68 5.15 18.50 -17.64
CA TYR A 68 4.38 17.29 -17.83
C TYR A 68 3.02 17.45 -17.14
N TYR A 69 1.94 17.29 -17.91
CA TYR A 69 0.58 17.57 -17.47
C TYR A 69 -0.33 16.35 -17.57
N TYR A 70 -1.40 16.44 -16.84
CA TYR A 70 -2.51 15.49 -16.80
C TYR A 70 -3.83 16.25 -16.98
N THR A 71 -4.84 15.58 -17.50
CA THR A 71 -6.22 16.07 -17.39
C THR A 71 -6.63 16.07 -15.91
N PRO A 72 -7.65 16.86 -15.50
CA PRO A 72 -8.12 16.84 -14.11
C PRO A 72 -8.51 15.45 -13.63
N PHE A 73 -9.19 14.67 -14.48
CA PHE A 73 -9.61 13.31 -14.16
C PHE A 73 -8.40 12.38 -13.94
N GLU A 74 -7.38 12.44 -14.80
CA GLU A 74 -6.16 11.67 -14.63
C GLU A 74 -5.43 12.10 -13.35
N PHE A 75 -5.31 13.41 -13.11
CA PHE A 75 -4.60 13.95 -11.94
C PHE A 75 -5.24 13.51 -10.62
N ASP A 76 -6.56 13.54 -10.53
CA ASP A 76 -7.31 13.09 -9.35
C ASP A 76 -7.22 11.58 -9.12
N SER A 77 -6.90 10.82 -10.18
CA SER A 77 -6.73 9.36 -10.12
C SER A 77 -5.29 8.94 -9.81
N ILE A 78 -4.33 9.86 -9.71
CA ILE A 78 -2.93 9.53 -9.44
C ILE A 78 -2.76 8.96 -8.03
N TYR A 79 -2.20 7.76 -7.97
CA TYR A 79 -1.77 7.14 -6.72
C TYR A 79 -0.33 7.54 -6.38
N ASP A 80 0.59 7.43 -7.36
CA ASP A 80 2.00 7.79 -7.17
C ASP A 80 2.66 8.19 -8.50
N ILE A 81 3.74 8.96 -8.41
CA ILE A 81 4.57 9.33 -9.56
C ILE A 81 6.04 9.14 -9.19
N LYS A 82 6.76 8.36 -10.03
CA LYS A 82 8.22 8.19 -9.89
C LYS A 82 8.92 8.67 -11.15
N ILE A 83 9.99 9.43 -10.96
CA ILE A 83 10.78 10.02 -12.03
C ILE A 83 12.19 9.47 -11.95
N SER A 84 12.69 8.96 -13.09
CA SER A 84 14.05 8.41 -13.20
C SER A 84 14.77 8.95 -14.45
N PRO A 85 16.03 9.41 -14.35
CA PRO A 85 16.78 9.59 -13.10
C PRO A 85 16.10 10.60 -12.15
N PRO A 86 16.36 10.54 -10.84
CA PRO A 86 15.79 11.50 -9.89
C PRO A 86 16.14 12.94 -10.30
N LEU A 87 15.11 13.73 -10.56
CA LEU A 87 15.25 15.15 -10.91
C LEU A 87 14.93 16.00 -9.69
N THR A 88 15.75 17.01 -9.45
CA THR A 88 15.53 17.99 -8.40
C THR A 88 15.82 19.40 -8.91
N PRO A 89 14.93 20.36 -8.71
CA PRO A 89 13.61 20.20 -8.10
C PRO A 89 12.55 19.71 -9.09
N VAL A 90 11.57 18.95 -8.56
CA VAL A 90 10.29 18.72 -9.22
C VAL A 90 9.29 19.70 -8.61
N ILE A 91 8.78 20.62 -9.41
CA ILE A 91 7.84 21.65 -8.93
C ILE A 91 6.43 21.20 -9.32
N GLY A 92 5.65 20.75 -8.33
CA GLY A 92 4.24 20.40 -8.51
C GLY A 92 3.30 21.60 -8.59
N GLY A 93 2.01 21.33 -8.84
CA GLY A 93 0.97 22.35 -8.83
C GLY A 93 1.00 23.31 -10.02
N GLN A 94 1.57 22.92 -11.15
CA GLN A 94 1.55 23.70 -12.37
C GLN A 94 0.18 23.59 -13.03
N TYR A 95 -0.44 24.74 -13.32
CA TYR A 95 -1.75 24.80 -13.98
C TYR A 95 -1.61 25.46 -15.35
N PHE A 96 -2.15 24.84 -16.37
CA PHE A 96 -2.18 25.39 -17.72
C PHE A 96 -3.45 24.97 -18.46
N ASN A 97 -4.31 25.90 -18.80
CA ASN A 97 -5.55 25.67 -19.56
C ASN A 97 -6.40 24.49 -19.04
N GLY A 98 -6.59 24.41 -17.72
CA GLY A 98 -7.33 23.34 -17.07
C GLY A 98 -6.56 22.01 -16.94
N LEU A 99 -5.28 21.97 -17.26
CA LEU A 99 -4.36 20.85 -16.98
C LEU A 99 -3.65 21.10 -15.66
N GLN A 100 -3.34 20.01 -14.96
CA GLN A 100 -2.52 20.02 -13.74
C GLN A 100 -1.27 19.19 -13.96
N GLY A 101 -0.14 19.56 -13.40
CA GLY A 101 1.08 18.81 -13.64
C GLY A 101 2.31 19.31 -12.90
N TYR A 102 3.46 18.95 -13.44
CA TYR A 102 4.76 19.13 -12.83
C TYR A 102 5.72 19.80 -13.78
N LYS A 103 6.55 20.71 -13.24
CA LYS A 103 7.73 21.23 -13.94
C LYS A 103 8.94 20.40 -13.51
N LEU A 104 9.58 19.75 -14.48
CA LEU A 104 10.79 18.98 -14.29
C LEU A 104 11.99 19.82 -14.72
N VAL A 105 12.96 20.02 -13.84
CA VAL A 105 14.21 20.69 -14.16
C VAL A 105 15.21 19.64 -14.62
N LEU A 106 15.65 19.70 -15.87
CA LEU A 106 16.33 18.59 -16.55
C LEU A 106 17.83 18.48 -16.29
N ASN A 107 18.48 19.57 -15.88
CA ASN A 107 19.92 19.60 -15.55
C ASN A 107 20.83 18.87 -16.56
N GLY A 108 20.54 19.04 -17.86
CA GLY A 108 21.30 18.40 -18.96
C GLY A 108 20.96 16.95 -19.21
N GLN A 109 19.90 16.42 -18.64
CA GLN A 109 19.44 15.05 -18.92
C GLN A 109 18.96 14.91 -20.38
N SER A 110 19.43 13.86 -21.05
CA SER A 110 19.03 13.52 -22.41
C SER A 110 17.79 12.61 -22.47
N TYR A 111 17.36 12.10 -21.32
CA TYR A 111 16.11 11.32 -21.21
C TYR A 111 15.51 11.43 -19.83
N VAL A 112 14.22 11.20 -19.73
CA VAL A 112 13.49 11.06 -18.49
C VAL A 112 12.44 9.95 -18.61
N ASN A 113 12.35 9.11 -17.59
CA ASN A 113 11.25 8.18 -17.44
C ASN A 113 10.30 8.72 -16.37
N ILE A 114 9.02 8.81 -16.71
CA ILE A 114 7.95 9.20 -15.80
C ILE A 114 7.03 8.01 -15.66
N LEU A 115 7.02 7.43 -14.49
CA LEU A 115 6.14 6.33 -14.16
C LEU A 115 5.01 6.87 -13.30
N THR A 116 3.80 6.84 -13.83
CA THR A 116 2.58 7.28 -13.16
C THR A 116 1.73 6.06 -12.82
N VAL A 117 1.37 5.92 -11.57
CA VAL A 117 0.46 4.89 -11.09
C VAL A 117 -0.89 5.53 -10.81
N TYR A 118 -1.94 5.00 -11.42
CA TYR A 118 -3.32 5.43 -11.21
C TYR A 118 -4.05 4.39 -10.36
N ASN A 119 -4.85 4.85 -9.44
CA ASN A 119 -5.71 4.00 -8.62
C ASN A 119 -6.99 3.59 -9.38
N TYR A 120 -7.90 2.89 -8.70
CA TYR A 120 -9.13 2.36 -9.28
C TYR A 120 -10.07 3.43 -9.87
N THR A 121 -9.94 4.71 -9.50
CA THR A 121 -10.83 5.78 -9.97
C THR A 121 -10.62 6.11 -11.46
N ILE A 122 -9.50 5.67 -12.06
CA ILE A 122 -9.26 5.78 -13.50
C ILE A 122 -10.20 4.88 -14.32
N PHE A 123 -10.78 3.84 -13.71
CA PHE A 123 -11.73 2.94 -14.35
C PHE A 123 -13.16 3.45 -14.20
N THR A 124 -13.95 3.26 -15.26
CA THR A 124 -15.39 3.50 -15.26
C THR A 124 -16.11 2.19 -15.52
N ARG A 125 -17.09 1.86 -14.70
CA ARG A 125 -17.93 0.68 -14.93
C ARG A 125 -18.88 0.95 -16.10
N THR A 126 -18.95 0.01 -17.03
CA THR A 126 -19.89 0.02 -18.17
C THR A 126 -20.93 -1.07 -18.00
N GLN A 127 -21.88 -1.17 -18.91
CA GLN A 127 -22.89 -2.24 -18.86
C GLN A 127 -22.31 -3.65 -19.01
N VAL A 128 -21.19 -3.77 -19.74
CA VAL A 128 -20.58 -5.06 -20.10
C VAL A 128 -19.16 -5.25 -19.59
N GLY A 129 -18.65 -4.33 -18.77
CA GLY A 129 -17.27 -4.42 -18.28
C GLY A 129 -16.75 -3.10 -17.74
N TYR A 130 -15.55 -2.73 -18.15
CA TYR A 130 -14.83 -1.56 -17.66
C TYR A 130 -14.28 -0.74 -18.81
N ALA A 131 -14.18 0.56 -18.63
CA ALA A 131 -13.56 1.48 -19.56
C ALA A 131 -12.51 2.32 -18.86
N VAL A 132 -11.51 2.73 -19.64
CA VAL A 132 -10.51 3.73 -19.28
C VAL A 132 -10.55 4.84 -20.30
N ASN A 133 -10.56 6.08 -19.83
CA ASN A 133 -10.44 7.28 -20.65
C ASN A 133 -9.28 8.12 -20.15
N MET A 134 -8.23 8.23 -20.93
CA MET A 134 -7.03 8.96 -20.58
C MET A 134 -6.38 9.60 -21.80
N SER A 135 -5.34 10.37 -21.62
CA SER A 135 -4.58 10.97 -22.73
C SER A 135 -3.81 9.89 -23.50
N ALA A 136 -3.95 9.87 -24.83
CA ALA A 136 -3.22 8.94 -25.69
C ALA A 136 -1.71 9.17 -25.67
N TYR A 137 -1.31 10.41 -25.44
CA TYR A 137 0.09 10.85 -25.44
C TYR A 137 0.42 11.56 -24.13
N PRO A 138 1.70 11.61 -23.74
CA PRO A 138 2.13 12.50 -22.68
C PRO A 138 1.75 13.96 -23.01
N ILE A 139 1.09 14.64 -22.10
CA ILE A 139 0.76 16.06 -22.29
C ILE A 139 1.96 16.87 -21.85
N ILE A 140 2.78 17.31 -22.80
CA ILE A 140 4.00 18.09 -22.54
C ILE A 140 3.99 19.42 -23.30
N ASN A 141 4.85 20.33 -22.83
CA ASN A 141 4.96 21.67 -23.42
C ASN A 141 5.77 21.73 -24.74
N TYR A 142 6.23 20.60 -25.22
CA TYR A 142 6.96 20.48 -26.49
C TYR A 142 6.25 19.55 -27.46
N PRO A 143 6.42 19.76 -28.78
CA PRO A 143 5.88 18.82 -29.77
C PRO A 143 6.64 17.49 -29.73
N ILE A 144 5.91 16.38 -29.85
CA ILE A 144 6.49 15.04 -29.95
C ILE A 144 6.65 14.70 -31.41
N TYR A 145 7.88 14.49 -31.84
CA TYR A 145 8.21 14.20 -33.24
C TYR A 145 7.84 12.77 -33.62
N ASN A 146 8.21 11.81 -32.79
CA ASN A 146 8.01 10.38 -33.07
C ASN A 146 7.94 9.58 -31.75
N GLY A 147 7.40 8.38 -31.85
CA GLY A 147 7.36 7.45 -30.71
C GLY A 147 6.43 6.29 -30.96
N SER A 148 6.24 5.52 -29.92
CA SER A 148 5.31 4.38 -29.89
C SER A 148 4.60 4.31 -28.56
N ALA A 149 3.36 3.81 -28.59
CA ALA A 149 2.61 3.51 -27.39
C ALA A 149 2.06 2.09 -27.45
N ILE A 150 2.03 1.44 -26.30
CA ILE A 150 1.47 0.11 -26.13
C ILE A 150 0.68 0.03 -24.82
N VAL A 151 -0.54 -0.51 -24.90
CA VAL A 151 -1.34 -0.90 -23.75
C VAL A 151 -1.23 -2.41 -23.59
N ILE A 152 -0.94 -2.88 -22.40
CA ILE A 152 -0.75 -4.30 -22.09
C ILE A 152 -1.66 -4.67 -20.94
N PHE A 153 -2.58 -5.58 -21.17
CA PHE A 153 -3.43 -6.13 -20.09
C PHE A 153 -2.64 -7.22 -19.36
N LYS A 154 -2.57 -7.09 -18.03
CA LYS A 154 -1.86 -8.05 -17.15
C LYS A 154 -2.80 -9.13 -16.57
N PHE A 155 -3.94 -9.31 -17.19
CA PHE A 155 -4.94 -10.34 -16.86
C PHE A 155 -5.69 -10.75 -18.14
N GLY A 156 -6.39 -11.86 -18.08
CA GLY A 156 -7.17 -12.35 -19.23
C GLY A 156 -8.35 -11.44 -19.55
N VAL A 157 -8.47 -11.08 -20.82
CA VAL A 157 -9.54 -10.22 -21.36
C VAL A 157 -10.32 -11.02 -22.39
N SER A 158 -11.64 -11.05 -22.26
CA SER A 158 -12.52 -11.78 -23.20
C SER A 158 -12.95 -10.91 -24.39
N THR A 159 -13.24 -9.64 -24.15
CA THR A 159 -13.57 -8.65 -25.17
C THR A 159 -12.91 -7.33 -24.85
N TYR A 160 -12.45 -6.62 -25.87
CA TYR A 160 -11.93 -5.28 -25.74
C TYR A 160 -12.23 -4.46 -26.99
N PHE A 161 -12.34 -3.18 -26.80
CA PHE A 161 -12.52 -2.20 -27.85
C PHE A 161 -11.65 -0.99 -27.52
N ALA A 162 -10.88 -0.51 -28.50
CA ALA A 162 -10.15 0.74 -28.38
C ALA A 162 -10.60 1.71 -29.45
N SER A 163 -11.05 2.89 -29.04
CA SER A 163 -11.17 4.05 -29.91
C SER A 163 -9.97 4.94 -29.64
N SER A 164 -9.09 5.05 -30.59
CA SER A 164 -7.89 5.81 -30.35
C SER A 164 -7.18 6.23 -31.59
N PRO A 165 -6.12 7.07 -31.44
CA PRO A 165 -5.57 7.75 -32.63
C PRO A 165 -5.37 6.80 -33.79
N ASN A 166 -5.50 7.34 -34.99
CA ASN A 166 -5.41 6.60 -36.25
C ASN A 166 -4.22 5.61 -36.27
N GLY A 167 -4.45 4.37 -36.72
CA GLY A 167 -3.41 3.36 -36.84
C GLY A 167 -3.26 2.43 -35.63
N THR A 168 -4.23 2.40 -34.73
CA THR A 168 -4.25 1.44 -33.60
C THR A 168 -4.27 0.00 -34.11
N LYS A 169 -3.37 -0.83 -33.59
CA LYS A 169 -3.30 -2.26 -33.84
C LYS A 169 -3.60 -3.02 -32.56
N GLU A 170 -4.55 -3.93 -32.66
CA GLU A 170 -4.97 -4.78 -31.57
C GLU A 170 -4.45 -6.20 -31.78
N LYS A 171 -3.97 -6.83 -30.73
CA LYS A 171 -3.49 -8.20 -30.76
C LYS A 171 -3.92 -8.92 -29.48
N LEU A 172 -4.64 -10.02 -29.66
CA LEU A 172 -4.94 -10.96 -28.60
C LEU A 172 -3.97 -12.14 -28.70
N SER A 173 -3.27 -12.44 -27.62
CA SER A 173 -2.40 -13.61 -27.53
C SER A 173 -3.24 -14.88 -27.30
N SER A 174 -2.70 -16.04 -27.67
CA SER A 174 -3.30 -17.34 -27.35
C SER A 174 -3.39 -17.62 -25.84
N SER A 175 -2.58 -16.91 -25.04
CA SER A 175 -2.64 -16.94 -23.57
C SER A 175 -3.74 -16.04 -22.97
N GLY A 176 -4.51 -15.33 -23.80
CA GLY A 176 -5.52 -14.36 -23.36
C GLY A 176 -4.98 -12.98 -22.97
N GLU A 177 -3.67 -12.74 -23.14
CA GLU A 177 -3.11 -11.39 -22.99
C GLU A 177 -3.48 -10.53 -24.20
N ALA A 178 -4.10 -9.39 -23.94
CA ALA A 178 -4.43 -8.41 -24.98
C ALA A 178 -3.41 -7.27 -24.99
N THR A 179 -3.10 -6.79 -26.19
CA THR A 179 -2.28 -5.60 -26.36
C THR A 179 -2.88 -4.67 -27.41
N ILE A 180 -2.78 -3.37 -27.14
CA ILE A 180 -3.19 -2.31 -28.05
C ILE A 180 -1.94 -1.48 -28.34
N SER A 181 -1.57 -1.29 -29.60
CA SER A 181 -0.41 -0.48 -29.97
C SER A 181 -0.76 0.58 -31.00
N TYR A 182 -0.11 1.73 -30.92
CA TYR A 182 -0.25 2.82 -31.89
C TYR A 182 1.04 3.64 -31.98
N ASP A 183 1.22 4.28 -33.13
CA ASP A 183 2.35 5.15 -33.38
C ASP A 183 2.09 6.56 -32.86
N ILE A 184 3.14 7.20 -32.38
CA ILE A 184 3.15 8.61 -31.99
C ILE A 184 3.93 9.39 -33.05
N LYS A 185 3.27 10.26 -33.81
CA LYS A 185 3.92 11.03 -34.90
C LYS A 185 3.40 12.45 -34.95
N ASN A 186 4.33 13.40 -34.94
CA ASN A 186 4.05 14.84 -35.13
C ASN A 186 2.92 15.39 -34.24
N ILE A 187 3.00 15.06 -32.93
CA ILE A 187 2.01 15.50 -31.94
C ILE A 187 2.37 16.91 -31.49
N THR A 188 1.42 17.81 -31.53
CA THR A 188 1.58 19.19 -31.05
C THR A 188 1.77 19.26 -29.55
N SER A 189 2.40 20.33 -29.07
CA SER A 189 2.48 20.64 -27.63
C SER A 189 1.11 20.68 -26.99
N PHE A 190 1.01 20.22 -25.74
CA PHE A 190 -0.22 20.19 -24.95
C PHE A 190 -1.40 19.42 -25.60
N ASN A 191 -1.08 18.42 -26.42
CA ASN A 191 -2.08 17.59 -27.09
C ASN A 191 -2.88 16.78 -26.08
N ARG A 192 -4.20 16.81 -26.21
CA ARG A 192 -5.18 16.14 -25.32
C ARG A 192 -5.97 15.05 -26.06
N THR A 193 -5.44 14.47 -27.11
CA THR A 193 -6.14 13.39 -27.81
C THR A 193 -6.48 12.26 -26.82
N PRO A 194 -7.75 11.91 -26.66
CA PRO A 194 -8.13 10.86 -25.72
C PRO A 194 -7.72 9.49 -26.26
N LEU A 195 -7.32 8.62 -25.35
CA LEU A 195 -7.28 7.17 -25.53
C LEU A 195 -8.45 6.60 -24.71
N TYR A 196 -9.42 6.06 -25.42
CA TYR A 196 -10.53 5.36 -24.78
C TYR A 196 -10.44 3.89 -25.14
N PHE A 197 -10.45 3.03 -24.16
CA PHE A 197 -10.60 1.60 -24.35
C PHE A 197 -11.52 1.01 -23.31
N ASN A 198 -12.34 0.06 -23.74
CA ASN A 198 -13.19 -0.73 -22.86
C ASN A 198 -12.82 -2.21 -22.98
N PHE A 199 -13.11 -2.97 -21.94
CA PHE A 199 -12.77 -4.38 -21.88
C PHE A 199 -13.67 -5.13 -20.90
N THR A 200 -13.82 -6.43 -21.19
CA THR A 200 -14.45 -7.39 -20.29
C THR A 200 -13.39 -8.40 -19.88
N ALA A 201 -13.16 -8.56 -18.59
CA ALA A 201 -12.19 -9.53 -18.08
C ALA A 201 -12.79 -10.95 -18.10
N ASN A 202 -11.91 -11.95 -18.26
CA ASN A 202 -12.31 -13.37 -18.21
C ASN A 202 -12.81 -13.78 -16.82
N ASN A 203 -12.24 -13.16 -15.78
CA ASN A 203 -12.66 -13.32 -14.39
C ASN A 203 -13.12 -11.97 -13.84
N PRO A 204 -14.01 -11.96 -12.86
CA PRO A 204 -14.44 -10.73 -12.20
C PRO A 204 -13.24 -9.90 -11.73
N ILE A 205 -13.23 -8.62 -12.10
CA ILE A 205 -12.17 -7.71 -11.63
C ILE A 205 -12.41 -7.37 -10.17
N GLN A 206 -11.38 -7.55 -9.38
CA GLN A 206 -11.34 -7.22 -7.97
C GLN A 206 -10.50 -5.96 -7.76
N PHE A 207 -10.90 -5.13 -6.81
CA PHE A 207 -10.21 -3.88 -6.50
C PHE A 207 -9.71 -3.86 -5.04
N PRO A 208 -8.89 -4.83 -4.61
CA PRO A 208 -8.28 -4.78 -3.29
C PRO A 208 -7.15 -3.77 -3.24
N LEU A 209 -7.15 -2.93 -2.23
CA LEU A 209 -6.05 -2.07 -1.84
C LEU A 209 -5.50 -2.59 -0.51
N ILE A 210 -4.22 -2.82 -0.42
CA ILE A 210 -3.57 -3.10 0.85
C ILE A 210 -3.25 -1.75 1.50
N THR A 211 -3.95 -1.39 2.55
CA THR A 211 -3.71 -0.13 3.27
C THR A 211 -2.50 -0.22 4.18
N ASP A 212 -2.26 -1.41 4.76
CA ASP A 212 -1.08 -1.69 5.56
C ASP A 212 -0.60 -3.13 5.33
N LEU A 213 0.69 -3.29 5.13
CA LEU A 213 1.38 -4.58 5.12
C LEU A 213 2.61 -4.48 6.02
N THR A 214 2.52 -5.01 7.21
CA THR A 214 3.68 -5.18 8.08
C THR A 214 4.19 -6.60 7.95
N ARG A 215 5.41 -6.75 7.43
CA ARG A 215 6.12 -8.03 7.26
C ARG A 215 7.23 -8.16 8.29
N GLU A 216 7.10 -9.11 9.16
CA GLU A 216 8.11 -9.41 10.19
C GLU A 216 8.89 -10.65 9.77
N VAL A 217 10.22 -10.55 9.78
CA VAL A 217 11.15 -11.62 9.43
C VAL A 217 11.94 -12.01 10.66
N GLN A 218 11.74 -13.23 11.11
CA GLN A 218 12.42 -13.81 12.25
C GLN A 218 13.23 -15.03 11.82
N VAL A 219 14.52 -15.01 12.02
CA VAL A 219 15.38 -16.19 11.81
C VAL A 219 15.16 -17.15 12.99
N ILE A 220 14.66 -18.37 12.72
CA ILE A 220 14.40 -19.37 13.75
C ILE A 220 15.64 -20.23 14.01
N ASN A 221 16.32 -20.62 12.94
CA ASN A 221 17.52 -21.46 12.99
C ASN A 221 18.36 -21.24 11.73
N GLN A 222 19.45 -22.00 11.58
CA GLN A 222 20.37 -21.88 10.44
C GLN A 222 19.76 -22.17 9.07
N ASN A 223 18.60 -22.84 9.04
CA ASN A 223 17.96 -23.30 7.81
C ASN A 223 16.62 -22.64 7.54
N GLU A 224 15.99 -22.00 8.54
CA GLU A 224 14.61 -21.57 8.46
C GLU A 224 14.38 -20.20 9.08
N ALA A 225 13.61 -19.38 8.37
CA ALA A 225 13.05 -18.13 8.88
C ALA A 225 11.53 -18.18 8.87
N GLN A 226 10.92 -17.55 9.84
CA GLN A 226 9.47 -17.30 9.89
C GLN A 226 9.19 -15.91 9.35
N ILE A 227 8.16 -15.83 8.53
CA ILE A 227 7.63 -14.57 8.02
C ILE A 227 6.22 -14.42 8.60
N THR A 228 5.98 -13.33 9.28
CA THR A 228 4.64 -12.99 9.76
C THR A 228 4.18 -11.72 9.05
N ASP A 229 3.16 -11.84 8.23
CA ASP A 229 2.55 -10.74 7.50
C ASP A 229 1.26 -10.32 8.20
N HIS A 230 1.22 -9.10 8.71
CA HIS A 230 -0.01 -8.43 9.15
C HIS A 230 -0.51 -7.57 8.00
N VAL A 231 -1.67 -7.91 7.49
CA VAL A 231 -2.21 -7.30 6.27
C VAL A 231 -3.57 -6.70 6.54
N THR A 232 -3.76 -5.45 6.18
CA THR A 232 -5.07 -4.80 6.15
C THR A 232 -5.43 -4.52 4.70
N ILE A 233 -6.57 -5.07 4.27
CA ILE A 233 -7.07 -5.00 2.90
C ILE A 233 -8.36 -4.19 2.91
N GLU A 234 -8.43 -3.18 2.09
CA GLU A 234 -9.65 -2.40 1.82
C GLU A 234 -10.16 -2.71 0.41
N TYR A 235 -11.47 -2.91 0.27
CA TYR A 235 -12.09 -3.03 -1.03
C TYR A 235 -12.54 -1.65 -1.52
N VAL A 236 -11.86 -1.11 -2.52
CA VAL A 236 -12.01 0.30 -2.92
C VAL A 236 -12.78 0.49 -4.23
N GLY A 237 -13.14 -0.57 -4.92
CA GLY A 237 -13.74 -0.51 -6.26
C GLY A 237 -15.24 -0.74 -6.27
N PHE A 238 -15.77 -0.84 -7.48
CA PHE A 238 -17.17 -1.13 -7.81
C PHE A 238 -17.33 -2.50 -8.48
N GLY A 239 -16.41 -3.41 -8.19
CA GLY A 239 -16.41 -4.78 -8.70
C GLY A 239 -17.31 -5.73 -7.89
N GLU A 240 -17.12 -7.01 -8.12
CA GLU A 240 -17.80 -8.07 -7.38
C GLU A 240 -17.14 -8.31 -6.01
N SER A 241 -17.90 -8.89 -5.09
CA SER A 241 -17.38 -9.22 -3.76
C SER A 241 -16.20 -10.20 -3.82
N ILE A 242 -15.24 -10.04 -2.92
CA ILE A 242 -14.07 -10.92 -2.76
C ILE A 242 -14.31 -11.85 -1.59
N SER A 243 -14.59 -13.11 -1.85
CA SER A 243 -14.67 -14.18 -0.83
C SER A 243 -13.36 -14.94 -0.64
N GLN A 244 -12.48 -14.87 -1.66
CA GLN A 244 -11.15 -15.49 -1.64
C GLN A 244 -10.12 -14.46 -2.06
N TRP A 245 -9.03 -14.35 -1.31
CA TRP A 245 -7.96 -13.40 -1.57
C TRP A 245 -6.61 -14.11 -1.67
N VAL A 246 -5.82 -13.76 -2.69
CA VAL A 246 -4.48 -14.30 -2.91
C VAL A 246 -3.45 -13.38 -2.23
N PRO A 247 -2.77 -13.84 -1.16
CA PRO A 247 -1.81 -13.00 -0.46
C PRO A 247 -0.51 -12.81 -1.27
N PRO A 248 0.17 -11.64 -1.14
CA PRO A 248 1.46 -11.39 -1.77
C PRO A 248 2.61 -12.08 -1.01
N LEU A 249 2.59 -13.42 -0.99
CA LEU A 249 3.59 -14.22 -0.30
C LEU A 249 4.96 -14.13 -0.97
N LEU A 250 6.01 -14.24 -0.17
CA LEU A 250 7.36 -14.34 -0.72
C LEU A 250 7.54 -15.66 -1.46
N PRO A 251 8.22 -15.66 -2.63
CA PRO A 251 8.54 -16.88 -3.34
C PRO A 251 9.27 -17.90 -2.48
N GLY A 252 8.80 -19.14 -2.49
CA GLY A 252 9.37 -20.24 -1.69
C GLY A 252 8.88 -20.31 -0.25
N SER A 253 8.03 -19.38 0.21
CA SER A 253 7.42 -19.47 1.53
C SER A 253 6.30 -20.52 1.55
N LYS A 254 6.17 -21.20 2.69
CA LYS A 254 5.09 -22.17 2.97
C LYS A 254 4.22 -21.60 4.09
N VAL A 255 2.94 -21.39 3.79
CA VAL A 255 1.98 -20.92 4.79
C VAL A 255 1.78 -21.99 5.85
N VAL A 256 1.92 -21.60 7.11
CA VAL A 256 1.72 -22.45 8.29
C VAL A 256 0.35 -22.18 8.88
N GLN A 257 -0.03 -20.91 8.99
CA GLN A 257 -1.27 -20.51 9.61
C GLN A 257 -1.75 -19.18 9.01
N VAL A 258 -3.05 -19.04 8.93
CA VAL A 258 -3.72 -17.78 8.58
C VAL A 258 -4.85 -17.57 9.56
N TYR A 259 -4.97 -16.38 10.11
CA TYR A 259 -6.02 -16.06 11.05
C TYR A 259 -6.40 -14.57 10.98
N ASP A 260 -7.62 -14.28 11.40
CA ASP A 260 -8.13 -12.95 11.69
C ASP A 260 -8.33 -12.76 13.21
N SER A 261 -8.93 -11.67 13.63
CA SER A 261 -9.24 -11.42 15.05
C SER A 261 -10.19 -12.44 15.67
N ILE A 262 -10.96 -13.16 14.86
CA ILE A 262 -11.97 -14.13 15.30
C ILE A 262 -11.38 -15.54 15.40
N GLY A 263 -10.38 -15.87 14.58
CA GLY A 263 -9.73 -17.18 14.59
C GLY A 263 -9.14 -17.60 13.25
N ASN A 264 -8.84 -18.90 13.14
CA ASN A 264 -8.19 -19.43 11.95
C ASN A 264 -9.05 -19.31 10.69
N LEU A 265 -8.38 -19.04 9.57
CA LEU A 265 -8.95 -19.01 8.24
C LEU A 265 -8.40 -20.16 7.40
N THR A 266 -9.16 -20.56 6.39
CA THR A 266 -8.75 -21.60 5.46
C THR A 266 -7.84 -21.02 4.37
N TYR A 267 -6.66 -21.62 4.19
CA TYR A 267 -5.75 -21.33 3.08
C TYR A 267 -5.67 -22.57 2.18
N GLN A 268 -6.13 -22.45 0.94
CA GLN A 268 -6.12 -23.52 -0.05
C GLN A 268 -5.85 -22.96 -1.45
N ASN A 269 -5.13 -23.71 -2.26
CA ASN A 269 -4.82 -23.36 -3.67
C ASN A 269 -4.20 -21.95 -3.84
N GLY A 270 -3.43 -21.51 -2.85
CA GLY A 270 -2.80 -20.19 -2.88
C GLY A 270 -3.70 -19.03 -2.45
N ALA A 271 -4.95 -19.29 -2.07
CA ALA A 271 -5.90 -18.26 -1.65
C ALA A 271 -6.40 -18.46 -0.21
N ILE A 272 -6.71 -17.38 0.44
CA ILE A 272 -7.32 -17.34 1.78
C ILE A 272 -8.83 -17.15 1.59
N SER A 273 -9.61 -18.03 2.19
CA SER A 273 -11.06 -17.86 2.28
C SER A 273 -11.37 -16.84 3.38
N LEU A 274 -11.89 -15.69 3.00
CA LEU A 274 -12.26 -14.63 3.92
C LEU A 274 -13.53 -15.04 4.69
N ARG A 275 -13.58 -14.77 5.97
CA ARG A 275 -14.73 -15.06 6.82
C ARG A 275 -15.97 -14.29 6.38
N TYR A 276 -15.75 -13.04 6.00
CA TYR A 276 -16.76 -12.17 5.41
C TYR A 276 -16.24 -11.70 4.06
N PRO A 277 -17.03 -11.80 2.98
CA PRO A 277 -16.65 -11.24 1.70
C PRO A 277 -16.38 -9.73 1.82
N LEU A 278 -15.32 -9.28 1.17
CA LEU A 278 -15.08 -7.85 0.98
C LEU A 278 -16.02 -7.37 -0.12
N GLU A 279 -16.88 -6.43 0.19
CA GLU A 279 -17.90 -5.92 -0.73
C GLU A 279 -17.70 -4.43 -0.95
N SER A 280 -17.92 -3.99 -2.19
CA SER A 280 -18.04 -2.58 -2.51
C SER A 280 -19.35 -2.07 -1.91
N SER A 281 -19.28 -1.12 -1.01
CA SER A 281 -20.42 -0.32 -0.64
C SER A 281 -20.45 0.96 -1.49
N VAL A 282 -21.63 1.51 -1.73
CA VAL A 282 -21.81 2.81 -2.43
C VAL A 282 -21.06 3.94 -1.71
N LEU A 283 -20.69 3.74 -0.47
CA LEU A 283 -20.18 4.75 0.46
C LEU A 283 -18.77 4.46 1.02
N GLY A 284 -18.12 3.40 0.57
CA GLY A 284 -16.79 2.96 1.00
C GLY A 284 -16.69 1.44 1.09
N GLY A 285 -15.50 0.91 0.92
CA GLY A 285 -15.25 -0.53 0.91
C GLY A 285 -15.31 -1.18 2.29
N THR A 286 -15.48 -2.50 2.31
CA THR A 286 -15.24 -3.29 3.52
C THR A 286 -13.75 -3.55 3.69
N VAL A 287 -13.34 -3.78 4.92
CA VAL A 287 -11.93 -4.01 5.28
C VAL A 287 -11.77 -5.35 5.98
N ALA A 288 -10.70 -6.04 5.68
CA ALA A 288 -10.26 -7.23 6.42
C ALA A 288 -8.84 -7.03 6.94
N SER A 289 -8.61 -7.41 8.18
CA SER A 289 -7.26 -7.50 8.76
C SER A 289 -6.94 -8.97 9.02
N LEU A 290 -5.81 -9.40 8.49
CA LEU A 290 -5.38 -10.79 8.48
C LEU A 290 -3.95 -10.90 9.01
N THR A 291 -3.64 -12.00 9.66
CA THR A 291 -2.27 -12.38 9.98
C THR A 291 -1.94 -13.70 9.27
N ILE A 292 -0.83 -13.71 8.55
CA ILE A 292 -0.36 -14.85 7.79
C ILE A 292 1.02 -15.24 8.33
N VAL A 293 1.12 -16.42 8.88
CA VAL A 293 2.39 -16.98 9.33
C VAL A 293 2.88 -17.97 8.28
N SER A 294 4.06 -17.74 7.77
CA SER A 294 4.70 -18.62 6.79
C SER A 294 6.15 -18.90 7.17
N LYS A 295 6.69 -19.97 6.65
CA LYS A 295 8.08 -20.35 6.81
C LYS A 295 8.78 -20.36 5.47
N ILE A 296 10.02 -19.91 5.47
CA ILE A 296 10.87 -19.89 4.29
C ILE A 296 12.24 -20.48 4.63
N ASN A 297 12.80 -21.24 3.70
CA ASN A 297 14.17 -21.71 3.88
C ASN A 297 15.14 -20.53 3.80
N LEU A 298 16.02 -20.40 4.77
CA LEU A 298 16.98 -19.29 4.86
C LEU A 298 17.89 -19.23 3.61
N SER A 299 18.20 -20.38 2.99
CA SER A 299 18.94 -20.41 1.72
C SER A 299 18.24 -19.68 0.57
N VAL A 300 16.92 -19.53 0.60
CA VAL A 300 16.14 -18.74 -0.39
C VAL A 300 16.31 -17.24 -0.13
N LEU A 301 16.43 -16.85 1.14
CA LEU A 301 16.68 -15.45 1.52
C LEU A 301 18.14 -15.05 1.35
N SER A 302 19.06 -16.02 1.22
CA SER A 302 20.50 -15.85 1.18
C SER A 302 21.02 -15.98 -0.25
N ASN A 303 22.02 -15.18 -0.59
CA ASN A 303 22.75 -15.33 -1.84
C ASN A 303 24.10 -16.05 -1.58
N GLY A 304 24.03 -17.32 -1.18
CA GLY A 304 25.21 -18.14 -0.87
C GLY A 304 25.87 -17.79 0.46
N THR A 305 27.20 -17.89 0.51
CA THR A 305 27.99 -17.79 1.76
C THR A 305 28.28 -16.38 2.24
N THR A 306 27.99 -15.37 1.43
CA THR A 306 28.45 -13.98 1.68
C THR A 306 27.43 -13.15 2.45
N TYR A 307 26.13 -13.40 2.22
CA TYR A 307 25.05 -12.62 2.82
C TYR A 307 24.10 -13.55 3.56
N LEU A 308 23.69 -13.13 4.76
CA LEU A 308 22.69 -13.86 5.53
C LEU A 308 21.29 -13.67 4.91
N ILE A 309 20.99 -12.44 4.48
CA ILE A 309 19.77 -12.11 3.75
C ILE A 309 20.18 -11.25 2.55
N TYR A 310 19.74 -11.66 1.36
CA TYR A 310 19.84 -10.91 0.11
C TYR A 310 18.55 -11.12 -0.64
N TYR A 311 17.51 -10.32 -0.34
CA TYR A 311 16.18 -10.64 -0.81
C TYR A 311 15.33 -9.41 -1.14
N ASN A 312 14.54 -9.53 -2.20
CA ASN A 312 13.54 -8.55 -2.55
C ASN A 312 12.23 -8.82 -1.79
N PHE A 313 11.97 -8.08 -0.73
CA PHE A 313 10.81 -8.27 0.14
C PHE A 313 9.47 -7.80 -0.48
N LEU A 314 9.49 -7.22 -1.69
CA LEU A 314 8.32 -6.94 -2.50
C LEU A 314 8.14 -7.91 -3.67
N ALA A 315 8.93 -8.99 -3.73
CA ALA A 315 8.76 -10.02 -4.77
C ALA A 315 7.33 -10.56 -4.75
N ASN A 316 6.75 -10.76 -5.95
CA ASN A 316 5.38 -11.22 -6.17
C ASN A 316 4.27 -10.28 -5.66
N ASN A 317 4.58 -9.03 -5.35
CA ASN A 317 3.51 -8.08 -5.05
C ASN A 317 2.68 -7.80 -6.32
N SER A 318 1.37 -8.05 -6.24
CA SER A 318 0.38 -7.81 -7.30
C SER A 318 -0.59 -6.67 -6.97
N TYR A 319 -0.41 -6.00 -5.84
CA TYR A 319 -1.34 -5.02 -5.29
C TYR A 319 -0.70 -3.65 -5.12
N LEU A 320 -1.53 -2.62 -5.07
CA LEU A 320 -1.13 -1.34 -4.50
C LEU A 320 -1.10 -1.47 -2.97
N ILE A 321 -0.04 -0.97 -2.35
CA ILE A 321 0.14 -0.98 -0.89
C ILE A 321 0.38 0.46 -0.44
N GLU A 322 -0.49 1.01 0.42
CA GLU A 322 -0.32 2.38 0.92
C GLU A 322 0.88 2.50 1.86
N THR A 323 1.01 1.54 2.78
CA THR A 323 2.13 1.49 3.72
C THR A 323 2.66 0.06 3.79
N PHE A 324 3.94 -0.10 3.48
CA PHE A 324 4.68 -1.34 3.67
C PHE A 324 5.72 -1.14 4.76
N THR A 325 5.68 -1.97 5.80
CA THR A 325 6.66 -1.98 6.88
C THR A 325 7.36 -3.33 6.91
N LEU A 326 8.68 -3.33 6.76
CA LEU A 326 9.51 -4.52 6.95
C LEU A 326 10.21 -4.42 8.29
N LYS A 327 10.04 -5.44 9.12
CA LYS A 327 10.74 -5.62 10.38
C LYS A 327 11.63 -6.85 10.31
N ILE A 328 12.90 -6.69 10.61
CA ILE A 328 13.87 -7.81 10.65
C ILE A 328 14.35 -7.96 12.09
N ASP A 329 14.05 -9.11 12.67
CA ASP A 329 14.50 -9.46 14.01
C ASP A 329 16.02 -9.76 14.01
N ASN A 330 16.77 -9.16 14.93
CA ASN A 330 18.21 -9.29 15.03
C ASN A 330 18.68 -10.24 16.14
N ASN A 331 17.76 -10.88 16.87
CA ASN A 331 18.09 -11.67 18.07
C ASN A 331 19.10 -12.80 17.82
N TYR A 332 19.25 -13.25 16.58
CA TYR A 332 20.15 -14.35 16.21
C TYR A 332 21.29 -13.94 15.28
N ILE A 333 21.49 -12.65 15.06
CA ILE A 333 22.47 -12.15 14.09
C ILE A 333 23.49 -11.27 14.82
N SER A 334 24.78 -11.55 14.66
CA SER A 334 25.86 -10.72 15.18
C SER A 334 26.62 -10.02 14.05
N ASN A 335 27.29 -8.90 14.37
CA ASN A 335 28.09 -8.11 13.43
C ASN A 335 27.32 -7.67 12.18
N ILE A 336 26.12 -7.14 12.39
CA ILE A 336 25.18 -6.82 11.31
C ILE A 336 25.64 -5.60 10.53
N LYS A 337 25.66 -5.73 9.19
CA LYS A 337 25.69 -4.61 8.25
C LYS A 337 24.46 -4.69 7.35
N LEU A 338 23.77 -3.58 7.19
CA LEU A 338 22.51 -3.48 6.47
C LEU A 338 22.63 -2.52 5.30
N GLN A 339 22.03 -2.91 4.16
CA GLN A 339 21.82 -2.06 2.99
C GLN A 339 20.39 -2.31 2.45
N PRO A 340 19.58 -1.26 2.27
CA PRO A 340 19.79 0.12 2.71
C PRO A 340 19.83 0.24 4.23
N THR A 341 20.22 1.41 4.74
CA THR A 341 20.12 1.71 6.18
C THR A 341 18.66 1.71 6.61
N PRO A 342 18.30 1.09 7.75
CA PRO A 342 16.93 1.11 8.24
C PRO A 342 16.49 2.51 8.65
N ASP A 343 15.20 2.80 8.50
CA ASP A 343 14.59 4.07 8.93
C ASP A 343 14.61 4.20 10.44
N TYR A 344 14.44 3.08 11.13
CA TYR A 344 14.44 3.01 12.57
C TYR A 344 15.07 1.71 13.05
N PHE A 345 15.74 1.77 14.19
CA PHE A 345 16.34 0.64 14.88
C PHE A 345 15.97 0.68 16.36
N ASN A 346 15.49 -0.43 16.88
CA ASN A 346 15.37 -0.68 18.31
C ASN A 346 16.30 -1.82 18.73
N SER A 347 16.36 -2.12 20.02
CA SER A 347 17.28 -3.14 20.56
C SER A 347 17.13 -4.55 19.94
N SER A 348 16.03 -4.84 19.29
CA SER A 348 15.71 -6.18 18.76
C SER A 348 15.34 -6.22 17.27
N GLN A 349 15.03 -5.09 16.64
CA GLN A 349 14.49 -5.07 15.28
C GLN A 349 15.02 -3.91 14.44
N TYR A 350 15.23 -4.18 13.14
CA TYR A 350 15.46 -3.19 12.10
C TYR A 350 14.17 -2.95 11.33
N ILE A 351 13.77 -1.70 11.19
CA ILE A 351 12.48 -1.31 10.61
C ILE A 351 12.71 -0.43 9.39
N TYR A 352 12.03 -0.80 8.31
CA TYR A 352 11.97 -0.06 7.04
C TYR A 352 10.52 0.25 6.73
N THR A 353 10.24 1.46 6.27
CA THR A 353 8.89 1.87 5.89
C THR A 353 8.87 2.46 4.49
N LEU A 354 8.08 1.87 3.62
CA LEU A 354 7.82 2.38 2.28
C LEU A 354 6.37 2.82 2.18
N LYS A 355 6.14 3.90 1.46
CA LYS A 355 4.79 4.39 1.17
C LYS A 355 4.49 4.29 -0.31
N LYS A 356 3.24 4.02 -0.64
CA LYS A 356 2.73 3.97 -2.02
C LYS A 356 3.49 2.98 -2.90
N VAL A 357 3.58 1.74 -2.42
CA VAL A 357 4.22 0.64 -3.15
C VAL A 357 3.28 0.08 -4.22
N PHE A 358 3.82 -0.26 -5.37
CA PHE A 358 3.07 -0.84 -6.48
C PHE A 358 3.77 -2.07 -7.07
N PRO A 359 3.07 -2.91 -7.85
CA PRO A 359 3.64 -4.09 -8.48
C PRO A 359 4.83 -3.80 -9.38
N GLY A 360 5.84 -4.65 -9.26
CA GLY A 360 7.10 -4.51 -9.99
C GLY A 360 8.14 -3.65 -9.30
N GLU A 361 7.79 -2.99 -8.22
CA GLU A 361 8.75 -2.30 -7.36
C GLU A 361 9.65 -3.31 -6.65
N LYS A 362 10.93 -2.96 -6.51
CA LYS A 362 11.91 -3.82 -5.85
C LYS A 362 12.38 -3.16 -4.57
N PHE A 363 12.28 -3.90 -3.48
CA PHE A 363 12.88 -3.51 -2.22
C PHE A 363 13.86 -4.60 -1.78
N LEU A 364 15.10 -4.44 -2.25
CA LEU A 364 16.18 -5.37 -1.94
C LEU A 364 16.82 -4.97 -0.61
N VAL A 365 16.79 -5.89 0.34
CA VAL A 365 17.51 -5.74 1.61
C VAL A 365 18.66 -6.74 1.66
N ILE A 366 19.82 -6.25 2.05
CA ILE A 366 21.04 -7.01 2.19
C ILE A 366 21.43 -6.98 3.66
N VAL A 367 21.48 -8.15 4.29
CA VAL A 367 21.96 -8.32 5.66
C VAL A 367 23.22 -9.16 5.60
N SER A 368 24.36 -8.57 5.92
CA SER A 368 25.58 -9.30 6.14
C SER A 368 25.86 -9.39 7.65
N GLY A 369 26.22 -10.57 8.10
CA GLY A 369 26.44 -10.85 9.51
C GLY A 369 26.75 -12.33 9.72
N SER A 370 27.03 -12.72 10.92
CA SER A 370 27.15 -14.12 11.30
C SER A 370 25.96 -14.52 12.14
N LEU A 371 25.33 -15.65 11.80
CA LEU A 371 24.39 -16.27 12.72
C LEU A 371 25.15 -16.58 14.00
N GLN A 372 24.65 -16.09 15.12
CA GLN A 372 25.09 -16.62 16.40
C GLN A 372 24.75 -18.11 16.37
N THR A 373 25.76 -18.93 16.14
CA THR A 373 25.59 -20.33 16.40
C THR A 373 25.12 -20.42 17.84
N PHE A 374 23.88 -20.76 18.03
CA PHE A 374 23.47 -21.45 19.22
C PHE A 374 24.21 -22.80 19.18
N ILE A 375 25.51 -22.73 19.39
CA ILE A 375 26.18 -23.88 19.99
C ILE A 375 25.54 -23.86 21.37
N PRO A 376 24.62 -24.77 21.70
CA PRO A 376 24.57 -25.11 23.09
C PRO A 376 26.00 -25.45 23.40
N THR A 377 26.67 -24.67 24.22
CA THR A 377 27.77 -25.12 25.00
C THR A 377 27.19 -26.20 25.92
N LEU A 378 26.78 -27.27 25.21
CA LEU A 378 25.96 -28.37 25.70
C LEU A 378 26.70 -29.20 26.71
N ASN A 379 28.01 -28.96 26.90
CA ASN A 379 28.75 -29.72 27.87
C ASN A 379 28.96 -29.02 29.23
N ILE A 380 29.17 -27.73 29.28
CA ILE A 380 29.40 -27.06 30.58
C ILE A 380 28.10 -26.47 31.12
N PHE A 381 27.30 -25.85 30.27
CA PHE A 381 26.03 -25.24 30.70
C PHE A 381 24.96 -26.30 31.03
N ASN A 382 24.89 -27.41 30.28
CA ASN A 382 24.01 -28.54 30.62
C ASN A 382 24.50 -29.29 31.84
N GLN A 383 25.82 -29.37 32.08
CA GLN A 383 26.34 -29.92 33.32
C GLN A 383 26.03 -28.99 34.49
N ILE A 384 26.19 -27.68 34.33
CA ILE A 384 25.80 -26.68 35.34
C ILE A 384 24.27 -26.66 35.52
N LEU A 385 23.48 -26.70 34.44
CA LEU A 385 22.02 -26.77 34.51
C LEU A 385 21.56 -28.09 35.11
N PHE A 386 22.20 -29.20 34.78
CA PHE A 386 21.91 -30.51 35.36
C PHE A 386 22.27 -30.56 36.85
N VAL A 387 23.44 -29.99 37.23
CA VAL A 387 23.82 -29.84 38.65
C VAL A 387 22.88 -28.86 39.37
N LEU A 388 22.53 -27.73 38.76
CA LEU A 388 21.55 -26.78 39.31
C LEU A 388 20.15 -27.40 39.40
N THR A 389 19.78 -28.25 38.46
CA THR A 389 18.48 -28.97 38.50
C THR A 389 18.48 -29.99 39.61
N ILE A 390 19.59 -30.73 39.81
CA ILE A 390 19.73 -31.68 40.95
C ILE A 390 19.77 -30.94 42.28
N VAL A 391 20.52 -29.85 42.37
CA VAL A 391 20.59 -29.01 43.60
C VAL A 391 19.23 -28.35 43.85
N SER A 392 18.51 -27.89 42.81
CA SER A 392 17.17 -27.36 42.95
C SER A 392 16.16 -28.42 43.33
N PHE A 393 16.30 -29.66 42.81
CA PHE A 393 15.45 -30.79 43.19
C PHE A 393 15.69 -31.19 44.65
N ILE A 394 16.97 -31.30 45.06
CA ILE A 394 17.34 -31.59 46.46
C ILE A 394 16.88 -30.45 47.37
N SER A 395 17.08 -29.19 47.01
CA SER A 395 16.65 -28.02 47.75
C SER A 395 15.13 -27.95 47.81
N PHE A 396 14.43 -28.28 46.69
CA PHE A 396 12.95 -28.35 46.63
C PHE A 396 12.40 -29.42 47.60
N PHE A 397 13.01 -30.62 47.62
CA PHE A 397 12.60 -31.67 48.55
C PHE A 397 12.96 -31.33 50.02
N TYR A 398 14.12 -30.68 50.24
CA TYR A 398 14.54 -30.23 51.56
C TYR A 398 13.58 -29.12 52.07
N ILE A 399 13.25 -28.13 51.22
CA ILE A 399 12.30 -27.06 51.56
C ILE A 399 10.91 -27.62 51.74
N ARG A 400 10.46 -28.56 50.89
CA ARG A 400 9.14 -29.19 51.02
C ARG A 400 8.98 -30.05 52.27
N TYR A 401 10.10 -30.61 52.75
CA TYR A 401 10.06 -31.48 53.95
C TYR A 401 10.26 -30.72 55.23
N TYR A 402 11.03 -29.63 55.23
CA TYR A 402 11.38 -28.86 56.42
C TYR A 402 10.81 -27.46 56.51
N TYR A 403 10.37 -26.87 55.41
CA TYR A 403 9.76 -25.52 55.42
C TYR A 403 8.33 -25.55 54.89
N LYS A 404 7.37 -25.41 55.76
CA LYS A 404 5.98 -25.03 55.42
C LYS A 404 5.93 -23.50 55.28
N ALA A 405 6.41 -22.96 54.15
CA ALA A 405 6.22 -21.56 53.83
C ALA A 405 4.82 -21.34 53.22
N PRO A 406 4.13 -20.25 53.55
CA PRO A 406 2.84 -19.94 52.95
C PRO A 406 3.03 -19.71 51.41
N ARG A 407 2.28 -20.44 50.62
CA ARG A 407 2.21 -20.27 49.18
C ARG A 407 1.61 -18.90 48.85
N ILE A 408 2.41 -18.00 48.28
CA ILE A 408 1.89 -16.90 47.48
C ILE A 408 1.75 -17.45 46.08
N GLU A 409 0.62 -17.96 45.73
CA GLU A 409 0.26 -18.26 44.37
C GLU A 409 -0.24 -16.97 43.70
N GLU A 410 0.65 -16.21 43.08
CA GLU A 410 0.29 -15.29 42.01
C GLU A 410 -0.01 -16.09 40.73
N ARG A 411 -1.08 -16.87 40.73
CA ARG A 411 -1.66 -17.40 39.52
C ARG A 411 -2.63 -16.37 38.98
N ILE A 412 -2.30 -15.81 37.82
CA ILE A 412 -3.30 -15.16 36.97
C ILE A 412 -4.48 -16.13 36.89
N LYS A 413 -5.66 -15.69 37.33
CA LYS A 413 -6.87 -16.47 37.10
C LYS A 413 -7.18 -16.41 35.61
N VAL A 414 -6.53 -17.29 34.82
CA VAL A 414 -6.73 -17.49 33.39
C VAL A 414 -8.20 -17.34 32.96
N PRO A 415 -9.21 -17.88 33.72
CA PRO A 415 -10.61 -17.72 33.35
C PRO A 415 -11.10 -16.27 33.38
N THR A 416 -10.58 -15.41 34.27
CA THR A 416 -11.03 -14.01 34.39
C THR A 416 -10.55 -13.18 33.19
N LEU A 417 -9.29 -13.36 32.77
CA LEU A 417 -8.73 -12.68 31.59
C LEU A 417 -9.37 -13.19 30.31
N LYS A 418 -9.60 -14.52 30.20
CA LYS A 418 -10.30 -15.11 29.08
C LYS A 418 -11.72 -14.54 28.93
N LYS A 419 -12.46 -14.48 30.01
CA LYS A 419 -13.81 -13.89 30.02
C LYS A 419 -13.80 -12.41 29.66
N TYR A 420 -12.78 -11.67 30.07
CA TYR A 420 -12.61 -10.26 29.69
C TYR A 420 -12.40 -10.11 28.16
N ILE A 421 -11.57 -10.96 27.56
CA ILE A 421 -11.33 -10.97 26.12
C ILE A 421 -12.62 -11.30 25.36
N GLU A 422 -13.32 -12.39 25.73
CA GLU A 422 -14.60 -12.79 25.13
C GLU A 422 -15.65 -11.67 25.20
N LEU A 423 -15.65 -10.91 26.29
CA LEU A 423 -16.60 -9.83 26.50
C LEU A 423 -16.31 -8.62 25.58
N ILE A 424 -15.05 -8.26 25.39
CA ILE A 424 -14.65 -7.20 24.43
C ILE A 424 -15.01 -7.61 23.00
N GLU A 425 -14.76 -8.85 22.62
CA GLU A 425 -15.11 -9.36 21.29
C GLU A 425 -16.63 -9.30 21.06
N SER A 426 -17.41 -9.74 22.03
CA SER A 426 -18.87 -9.63 21.99
C SER A 426 -19.34 -8.18 21.84
N LEU A 427 -18.69 -7.24 22.54
CA LEU A 427 -19.00 -5.82 22.44
C LEU A 427 -18.68 -5.22 21.08
N VAL A 428 -17.57 -5.61 20.46
CA VAL A 428 -17.21 -5.18 19.09
C VAL A 428 -18.24 -5.72 18.08
N ILE A 429 -18.57 -7.01 18.16
CA ILE A 429 -19.59 -7.64 17.32
C ILE A 429 -20.96 -6.97 17.49
N SER A 430 -21.37 -6.72 18.73
CA SER A 430 -22.65 -6.04 19.02
C SER A 430 -22.69 -4.63 18.40
N ASN A 431 -21.58 -3.89 18.43
CA ASN A 431 -21.51 -2.58 17.77
C ASN A 431 -21.65 -2.69 16.24
N GLU A 432 -21.06 -3.71 15.64
CA GLU A 432 -21.20 -3.97 14.20
C GLU A 432 -22.64 -4.34 13.82
N GLU A 433 -23.27 -5.17 14.61
CA GLU A 433 -24.67 -5.54 14.40
C GLU A 433 -25.62 -4.34 14.53
N MET A 434 -25.35 -3.44 15.47
CA MET A 434 -26.11 -2.20 15.60
C MET A 434 -25.97 -1.31 14.36
N MET A 435 -24.74 -1.15 13.83
CA MET A 435 -24.49 -0.41 12.59
C MET A 435 -25.20 -1.07 11.40
N ARG A 436 -25.18 -2.41 11.32
CA ARG A 436 -25.87 -3.17 10.28
C ARG A 436 -27.39 -3.02 10.35
N LEU A 437 -27.95 -3.02 11.55
CA LEU A 437 -29.38 -2.77 11.74
C LEU A 437 -29.78 -1.36 11.29
N ASP A 438 -28.97 -0.35 11.59
CA ASP A 438 -29.18 1.02 11.12
C ASP A 438 -29.17 1.07 9.58
N GLU A 439 -28.28 0.34 8.93
CA GLU A 439 -28.23 0.24 7.48
C GLU A 439 -29.45 -0.49 6.88
N GLN A 440 -29.87 -1.60 7.52
CA GLN A 440 -31.06 -2.34 7.10
C GLN A 440 -32.33 -1.52 7.20
N LEU A 441 -32.45 -0.71 8.25
CA LEU A 441 -33.59 0.20 8.41
C LEU A 441 -33.62 1.23 7.30
N ARG A 442 -32.46 1.84 6.96
CA ARG A 442 -32.35 2.82 5.86
C ARG A 442 -32.64 2.22 4.50
N LYS A 443 -32.18 1.00 4.25
CA LYS A 443 -32.49 0.27 3.00
C LYS A 443 -33.94 -0.22 2.94
N GLY A 444 -34.71 -0.06 4.00
CA GLY A 444 -36.08 -0.53 4.08
C GLY A 444 -36.22 -2.07 4.14
N THR A 445 -35.11 -2.79 4.41
CA THR A 445 -35.10 -4.26 4.48
C THR A 445 -35.60 -4.79 5.80
N ILE A 446 -35.72 -3.94 6.83
CA ILE A 446 -36.32 -4.26 8.12
C ILE A 446 -37.41 -3.26 8.48
N LYS A 447 -38.48 -3.73 9.11
CA LYS A 447 -39.56 -2.87 9.61
C LYS A 447 -39.09 -2.10 10.85
N LYS A 448 -39.51 -0.85 11.01
CA LYS A 448 -39.15 0.02 12.14
C LYS A 448 -39.44 -0.62 13.51
N ARG A 449 -40.51 -1.41 13.61
CA ARG A 449 -40.86 -2.13 14.85
C ARG A 449 -39.81 -3.19 15.20
N ASP A 450 -39.41 -3.98 14.21
CA ASP A 450 -38.44 -5.07 14.40
C ASP A 450 -37.04 -4.51 14.65
N TYR A 451 -36.68 -3.40 13.98
CA TYR A 451 -35.47 -2.64 14.27
C TYR A 451 -35.44 -2.17 15.72
N ASN A 452 -36.49 -1.50 16.21
CA ASN A 452 -36.53 -0.99 17.59
C ASN A 452 -36.35 -2.10 18.63
N ILE A 453 -37.01 -3.24 18.42
CA ILE A 453 -36.92 -4.39 19.34
C ILE A 453 -35.46 -4.94 19.35
N ARG A 454 -34.88 -5.16 18.17
CA ARG A 454 -33.52 -5.72 18.06
C ARG A 454 -32.48 -4.75 18.59
N PHE A 455 -32.59 -3.47 18.22
CA PHE A 455 -31.67 -2.42 18.65
C PHE A 455 -31.71 -2.24 20.18
N GLU A 456 -32.90 -2.25 20.78
CA GLU A 456 -33.08 -2.14 22.23
C GLU A 456 -32.44 -3.34 22.96
N ASN A 457 -32.62 -4.54 22.44
CA ASN A 457 -32.03 -5.75 23.01
C ASN A 457 -30.49 -5.70 22.92
N LEU A 458 -29.93 -5.38 21.77
CA LEU A 458 -28.47 -5.22 21.61
C LEU A 458 -27.92 -4.12 22.50
N ASN A 459 -28.64 -3.01 22.64
CA ASN A 459 -28.21 -1.91 23.52
C ASN A 459 -28.27 -2.29 25.00
N LYS A 460 -29.28 -3.04 25.45
CA LYS A 460 -29.34 -3.58 26.80
C LYS A 460 -28.19 -4.54 27.07
N GLU A 461 -27.92 -5.45 26.14
CA GLU A 461 -26.82 -6.39 26.24
C GLU A 461 -25.48 -5.67 26.30
N ARG A 462 -25.25 -4.69 25.41
CA ARG A 462 -24.04 -3.85 25.41
C ARG A 462 -23.83 -3.16 26.76
N VAL A 463 -24.84 -2.48 27.28
CA VAL A 463 -24.74 -1.76 28.59
C VAL A 463 -24.44 -2.74 29.74
N SER A 464 -25.04 -3.93 29.72
CA SER A 464 -24.75 -4.98 30.69
C SER A 464 -23.30 -5.45 30.61
N SER A 465 -22.85 -5.73 29.38
CA SER A 465 -21.48 -6.20 29.09
C SER A 465 -20.43 -5.14 29.42
N GLU A 466 -20.68 -3.86 29.14
CA GLU A 466 -19.77 -2.76 29.52
C GLU A 466 -19.63 -2.62 31.07
N ARG A 467 -20.70 -2.86 31.81
CA ARG A 467 -20.64 -2.86 33.29
C ARG A 467 -19.83 -4.05 33.81
N GLU A 468 -20.01 -5.22 33.22
CA GLU A 468 -19.26 -6.42 33.59
C GLU A 468 -17.78 -6.26 33.20
N LEU A 469 -17.48 -5.70 32.03
CA LEU A 469 -16.13 -5.39 31.58
C LEU A 469 -15.38 -4.51 32.60
N LYS A 470 -15.99 -3.44 33.06
CA LYS A 470 -15.39 -2.56 34.09
C LYS A 470 -15.08 -3.29 35.38
N LYS A 471 -15.96 -4.20 35.81
CA LYS A 471 -15.71 -5.02 37.04
C LYS A 471 -14.52 -5.96 36.80
N LEU A 472 -14.49 -6.65 35.66
CA LEU A 472 -13.39 -7.56 35.31
C LEU A 472 -12.07 -6.81 35.13
N SER A 473 -12.07 -5.65 34.48
CA SER A 473 -10.90 -4.80 34.33
C SER A 473 -10.29 -4.39 35.67
N ALA A 474 -11.15 -3.94 36.62
CA ALA A 474 -10.71 -3.59 37.95
C ALA A 474 -10.16 -4.80 38.74
N GLN A 475 -10.78 -5.97 38.56
CA GLN A 475 -10.30 -7.22 39.17
C GLN A 475 -8.96 -7.64 38.60
N ILE A 476 -8.81 -7.67 37.26
CA ILE A 476 -7.57 -8.06 36.59
C ILE A 476 -6.44 -7.09 36.97
N THR A 477 -6.70 -5.78 36.96
CA THR A 477 -5.72 -4.76 37.37
C THR A 477 -5.26 -4.96 38.83
N LYS A 478 -6.15 -5.36 39.72
CA LYS A 478 -5.81 -5.66 41.13
C LYS A 478 -4.97 -6.94 41.22
N GLU A 479 -5.33 -7.96 40.45
CA GLU A 479 -4.64 -9.27 40.44
C GLU A 479 -3.30 -9.21 39.68
N ASN A 480 -3.22 -8.38 38.65
CA ASN A 480 -2.01 -8.23 37.82
C ASN A 480 -1.79 -6.78 37.32
N PRO A 481 -1.08 -5.95 38.12
CA PRO A 481 -0.83 -4.55 37.76
C PRO A 481 -0.08 -4.34 36.44
N SER A 482 0.68 -5.33 35.96
CA SER A 482 1.43 -5.24 34.70
C SER A 482 0.50 -5.12 33.47
N LEU A 483 -0.74 -5.60 33.57
CA LEU A 483 -1.73 -5.54 32.49
C LEU A 483 -2.49 -4.20 32.45
N THR A 484 -2.37 -3.35 33.47
CA THR A 484 -3.14 -2.10 33.59
C THR A 484 -3.03 -1.22 32.34
N LYS A 485 -1.83 -1.10 31.79
CA LYS A 485 -1.59 -0.27 30.58
C LYS A 485 -2.33 -0.83 29.37
N LEU A 486 -2.25 -2.14 29.13
CA LEU A 486 -2.92 -2.81 28.01
C LEU A 486 -4.44 -2.74 28.13
N LEU A 487 -4.98 -2.98 29.33
CA LEU A 487 -6.42 -2.90 29.58
C LEU A 487 -6.94 -1.48 29.39
N SER A 488 -6.23 -0.47 29.89
CA SER A 488 -6.61 0.94 29.71
C SER A 488 -6.54 1.38 28.25
N GLU A 489 -5.53 0.90 27.50
CA GLU A 489 -5.39 1.17 26.07
C GLU A 489 -6.52 0.50 25.27
N LEU A 490 -6.87 -0.73 25.61
CA LEU A 490 -7.97 -1.46 25.00
C LEU A 490 -9.32 -0.77 25.25
N GLU A 491 -9.58 -0.36 26.50
CA GLU A 491 -10.81 0.35 26.85
C GLU A 491 -10.91 1.70 26.13
N SER A 492 -9.83 2.48 26.10
CA SER A 492 -9.79 3.77 25.38
C SER A 492 -10.01 3.61 23.87
N THR A 493 -9.46 2.53 23.28
CA THR A 493 -9.62 2.23 21.86
C THR A 493 -11.06 1.79 21.56
N TYR A 494 -11.67 0.99 22.42
CA TYR A 494 -13.08 0.62 22.31
C TYR A 494 -14.00 1.85 22.41
N GLN A 495 -13.74 2.76 23.35
CA GLN A 495 -14.52 4.01 23.47
C GLN A 495 -14.40 4.88 22.21
N LYS A 496 -13.20 4.89 21.58
CA LYS A 496 -13.00 5.57 20.30
C LYS A 496 -13.83 4.92 19.18
N LEU A 497 -13.86 3.59 19.12
CA LEU A 497 -14.69 2.84 18.16
C LEU A 497 -16.17 3.25 18.27
N ILE A 498 -16.72 3.27 19.48
CA ILE A 498 -18.11 3.66 19.73
C ILE A 498 -18.37 5.12 19.32
N LYS A 499 -17.45 6.02 19.67
CA LYS A 499 -17.57 7.44 19.32
C LYS A 499 -17.60 7.65 17.81
N ASP A 500 -16.67 7.02 17.09
CA ASP A 500 -16.58 7.16 15.64
C ASP A 500 -17.81 6.51 14.96
N SER A 501 -18.33 5.39 15.47
CA SER A 501 -19.57 4.74 15.00
C SER A 501 -20.79 5.64 15.17
N ASN A 502 -20.94 6.26 16.34
CA ASN A 502 -22.03 7.20 16.59
C ASN A 502 -21.92 8.45 15.70
N SER A 503 -20.70 9.00 15.55
CA SER A 503 -20.46 10.16 14.68
C SER A 503 -20.76 9.86 13.22
N LEU A 504 -20.48 8.62 12.78
CA LEU A 504 -20.83 8.18 11.44
C LEU A 504 -22.35 8.11 11.23
N LYS A 505 -23.07 7.58 12.22
CA LYS A 505 -24.55 7.56 12.21
C LYS A 505 -25.12 8.97 12.11
N ASP A 506 -24.70 9.89 13.00
CA ASP A 506 -25.15 11.29 13.02
C ASP A 506 -24.83 12.01 11.71
N LEU A 507 -23.68 11.71 11.09
CA LEU A 507 -23.30 12.24 9.79
C LEU A 507 -24.25 11.78 8.69
N ILE A 508 -24.59 10.50 8.67
CA ILE A 508 -25.51 9.94 7.67
C ILE A 508 -26.91 10.53 7.84
N ASP A 509 -27.41 10.59 9.07
CA ASP A 509 -28.71 11.19 9.38
C ASP A 509 -28.75 12.68 8.97
N SER A 510 -27.65 13.42 9.17
CA SER A 510 -27.49 14.81 8.74
C SER A 510 -27.50 14.96 7.23
N TYR A 511 -26.93 14.01 6.50
CA TYR A 511 -26.92 13.99 5.05
C TYR A 511 -28.31 13.66 4.48
N GLU A 512 -29.00 12.66 5.02
CA GLU A 512 -30.36 12.30 4.64
C GLU A 512 -31.34 13.45 4.87
N GLN A 513 -31.14 14.22 5.93
CA GLN A 513 -31.89 15.44 6.24
C GLN A 513 -31.44 16.66 5.40
N LYS A 514 -30.52 16.48 4.44
CA LYS A 514 -29.99 17.54 3.57
C LYS A 514 -29.32 18.70 4.32
N ARG A 515 -28.81 18.47 5.54
CA ARG A 515 -28.15 19.49 6.37
C ARG A 515 -26.70 19.73 5.97
N ILE A 516 -26.09 18.78 5.25
CA ILE A 516 -24.70 18.84 4.80
C ILE A 516 -24.58 18.58 3.31
N LYS A 517 -23.56 19.16 2.66
CA LYS A 517 -23.26 18.97 1.25
C LYS A 517 -22.56 17.63 1.02
N ILE A 518 -22.72 17.06 -0.21
CA ILE A 518 -22.15 15.75 -0.58
C ILE A 518 -20.64 15.68 -0.42
N ASP A 519 -19.89 16.75 -0.74
CA ASP A 519 -18.42 16.76 -0.61
C ASP A 519 -17.97 16.76 0.85
N GLN A 520 -18.71 17.45 1.72
CA GLN A 520 -18.46 17.43 3.15
C GLN A 520 -18.81 16.06 3.73
N TYR A 521 -19.94 15.49 3.30
CA TYR A 521 -20.34 14.14 3.68
C TYR A 521 -19.27 13.11 3.32
N ARG A 522 -18.81 13.07 2.06
CA ARG A 522 -17.78 12.12 1.61
C ARG A 522 -16.49 12.20 2.42
N ARG A 523 -16.00 13.42 2.68
CA ARG A 523 -14.77 13.61 3.48
C ARG A 523 -14.93 13.10 4.91
N MET A 524 -16.02 13.47 5.57
CA MET A 524 -16.28 13.07 6.96
C MET A 524 -16.59 11.57 7.08
N TYR A 525 -17.28 11.01 6.10
CA TYR A 525 -17.55 9.58 6.03
C TYR A 525 -16.26 8.77 5.99
N ASN A 526 -15.35 9.10 5.07
CA ASN A 526 -14.06 8.43 4.97
C ASN A 526 -13.22 8.60 6.24
N LEU A 527 -13.29 9.76 6.89
CA LEU A 527 -12.59 10.00 8.15
C LEU A 527 -13.10 9.06 9.26
N TYR A 528 -14.40 8.98 9.46
CA TYR A 528 -14.99 8.14 10.50
C TYR A 528 -14.81 6.65 10.19
N MET A 529 -14.97 6.23 8.95
CA MET A 529 -14.74 4.85 8.53
C MET A 529 -13.28 4.43 8.79
N ARG A 530 -12.30 5.27 8.43
CA ARG A 530 -10.88 5.02 8.77
C ARG A 530 -10.67 4.97 10.29
N GLY A 531 -11.32 5.84 11.05
CA GLY A 531 -11.27 5.84 12.51
C GLY A 531 -11.75 4.52 13.10
N ILE A 532 -12.91 4.03 12.65
CA ILE A 532 -13.51 2.75 13.06
C ILE A 532 -12.56 1.60 12.74
N GLN A 533 -12.01 1.56 11.52
CA GLN A 533 -11.11 0.49 11.09
C GLN A 533 -9.81 0.48 11.89
N THR A 534 -9.20 1.66 12.08
CA THR A 534 -7.98 1.78 12.88
C THR A 534 -8.23 1.33 14.33
N ALA A 535 -9.38 1.69 14.90
CA ALA A 535 -9.74 1.27 16.25
C ALA A 535 -9.93 -0.25 16.33
N LYS A 536 -10.58 -0.88 15.34
CA LYS A 536 -10.74 -2.34 15.27
C LYS A 536 -9.38 -3.04 15.19
N SER A 537 -8.54 -2.70 14.22
CA SER A 537 -7.22 -3.29 14.07
C SER A 537 -6.37 -3.16 15.34
N LYS A 538 -6.50 -2.04 16.04
CA LYS A 538 -5.78 -1.82 17.29
C LYS A 538 -6.35 -2.68 18.44
N ILE A 539 -7.67 -2.85 18.52
CA ILE A 539 -8.32 -3.78 19.47
C ILE A 539 -7.79 -5.19 19.21
N ASP A 540 -7.80 -5.66 17.96
CA ASP A 540 -7.35 -6.99 17.58
C ASP A 540 -5.88 -7.24 17.95
N SER A 541 -5.02 -6.24 17.72
CA SER A 541 -3.61 -6.30 18.11
C SER A 541 -3.44 -6.46 19.62
N ILE A 542 -4.18 -5.68 20.43
CA ILE A 542 -4.09 -5.75 21.89
C ILE A 542 -4.69 -7.07 22.41
N LEU A 543 -5.79 -7.56 21.82
CA LEU A 543 -6.37 -8.85 22.16
C LEU A 543 -5.43 -10.00 21.86
N SER A 544 -4.73 -9.95 20.72
CA SER A 544 -3.69 -10.92 20.39
C SER A 544 -2.57 -10.92 21.44
N GLU A 545 -2.09 -9.74 21.85
CA GLU A 545 -1.08 -9.63 22.92
C GLU A 545 -1.58 -10.17 24.26
N LEU A 546 -2.84 -9.91 24.62
CA LEU A 546 -3.44 -10.45 25.85
C LEU A 546 -3.57 -11.98 25.79
N ARG A 547 -3.87 -12.55 24.61
CA ARG A 547 -3.95 -14.02 24.44
C ARG A 547 -2.59 -14.70 24.63
N THR A 548 -1.51 -14.10 24.12
CA THR A 548 -0.14 -14.65 24.34
C THR A 548 0.28 -14.66 25.79
N LYS A 549 -0.40 -13.89 26.66
CA LYS A 549 -0.14 -13.88 28.10
C LYS A 549 -1.00 -14.88 28.89
N ILE A 550 -1.95 -15.53 28.20
CA ILE A 550 -2.77 -16.61 28.76
C ILE A 550 -2.15 -17.97 28.50
N GLU A 551 -1.46 -18.13 27.38
CA GLU A 551 -0.68 -19.32 27.01
C GLU A 551 0.65 -19.35 27.79
#